data_fcda85fe1ba91ab6a64f824613c5a07a
#
_entry.id   fcda85fe1ba91ab6a64f824613c5a07a
#
_cell.length_a   1.000
_cell.length_b   1.000
_cell.length_c   1.000
_cell.angle_alpha   90.00
_cell.angle_beta   90.00
_cell.angle_gamma   90.00
#
_symmetry.space_group_name_H-M   'P 1'
#
loop_
_entity.id
_entity.type
_entity.pdbx_description
1 polymer ?
#
loop_
_entity_poly.entity_id
_entity_poly.type
_entity_poly.pdbx_seq_one_letter_code
_entity_poly.pdbx_strand_id
1 'polypeptide(L)'
;MSKRFKSTKTINLFHLKYLNDNDKLQIPEYQREEVWTKYQKQLLIDTIIRTYDIPKFYYIVQQDEPDIIYRIADGQQRTKAIVGFMNDEFPLDVHADKWNDTEEIQGKKFSELSPDLQQWLHSQTIDVIEMRGYTEKEEKDVFLRMQLGTPLNAAEKRRGLPGNVPGIVKELSNHKLFKQEGMIKFSHKRFGYEDAVAKIFHQFYKGMITTIRPPDINQTYLDNQDISNTDQPVKAIKRTFNLLFEAFDGKAPHLPKFALIKLAFIMNSFRSIYDINNKVGQLGDAYIAFEIKRKKDGEQEVDDQDPLLANYASCARADDFNSQNFIYEHLTRELLAGVDDLT
;
A
#
# COMPACT_ATOMS: atom_id res chain seq x y z
N MET A 1 18.29 -42.52 -3.62
CA MET A 1 17.82 -41.12 -3.48
C MET A 1 18.63 -40.25 -4.41
N SER A 2 18.02 -39.61 -5.37
CA SER A 2 18.67 -38.63 -6.24
C SER A 2 19.18 -37.47 -5.36
N LYS A 3 20.46 -37.11 -5.54
CA LYS A 3 21.07 -36.04 -4.74
C LYS A 3 20.48 -34.71 -5.16
N ARG A 4 19.79 -34.00 -4.23
CA ARG A 4 19.27 -32.66 -4.48
C ARG A 4 20.40 -31.67 -4.77
N PHE A 5 20.26 -30.90 -5.81
CA PHE A 5 21.15 -29.77 -6.09
C PHE A 5 20.41 -28.64 -6.79
N LYS A 6 20.99 -27.48 -6.75
CA LYS A 6 20.52 -26.29 -7.45
C LYS A 6 21.66 -25.66 -8.22
N SER A 7 21.35 -25.12 -9.39
CA SER A 7 22.27 -24.38 -10.25
C SER A 7 21.61 -23.09 -10.72
N THR A 8 22.42 -22.07 -10.95
CA THR A 8 21.94 -20.83 -11.57
C THR A 8 22.18 -20.92 -13.06
N LYS A 9 21.16 -20.59 -13.84
CA LYS A 9 21.22 -20.40 -15.29
C LYS A 9 20.74 -19.01 -15.63
N THR A 10 21.41 -18.36 -16.56
CA THR A 10 20.92 -17.10 -17.15
C THR A 10 20.33 -17.44 -18.52
N ILE A 11 19.07 -17.07 -18.75
CA ILE A 11 18.39 -17.27 -20.04
C ILE A 11 17.87 -15.91 -20.53
N ASN A 12 17.80 -15.74 -21.86
CA ASN A 12 17.21 -14.54 -22.43
C ASN A 12 15.67 -14.66 -22.53
N LEU A 13 15.00 -13.53 -22.71
CA LEU A 13 13.54 -13.49 -22.74
C LEU A 13 12.98 -14.22 -23.97
N PHE A 14 13.71 -14.26 -25.08
CA PHE A 14 13.32 -15.07 -26.23
C PHE A 14 13.26 -16.57 -25.89
N HIS A 15 14.26 -17.07 -25.16
CA HIS A 15 14.26 -18.46 -24.70
C HIS A 15 13.17 -18.74 -23.68
N LEU A 16 12.89 -17.79 -22.77
CA LEU A 16 11.75 -17.90 -21.84
C LEU A 16 10.43 -18.06 -22.60
N LYS A 17 10.21 -17.22 -23.62
CA LYS A 17 9.04 -17.33 -24.51
C LYS A 17 8.99 -18.66 -25.23
N TYR A 18 10.13 -19.11 -25.81
CA TYR A 18 10.23 -20.41 -26.47
C TYR A 18 9.84 -21.58 -25.52
N LEU A 19 10.33 -21.58 -24.29
CA LEU A 19 9.97 -22.59 -23.29
C LEU A 19 8.47 -22.59 -22.96
N ASN A 20 7.88 -21.42 -22.87
CA ASN A 20 6.45 -21.28 -22.62
C ASN A 20 5.60 -21.77 -23.81
N ASP A 21 5.94 -21.32 -25.02
CA ASP A 21 5.17 -21.62 -26.24
C ASP A 21 5.27 -23.10 -26.68
N ASN A 22 6.25 -23.82 -26.14
CA ASN A 22 6.44 -25.26 -26.40
C ASN A 22 6.06 -26.14 -25.20
N ASP A 23 5.23 -25.62 -24.24
CA ASP A 23 4.74 -26.34 -23.06
C ASP A 23 5.87 -26.91 -22.16
N LYS A 24 7.08 -26.32 -22.24
CA LYS A 24 8.20 -26.71 -21.41
C LYS A 24 8.16 -26.07 -20.01
N LEU A 25 7.31 -25.07 -19.80
CA LEU A 25 7.06 -24.43 -18.51
C LEU A 25 5.67 -24.81 -18.00
N GLN A 26 5.62 -25.60 -16.93
CA GLN A 26 4.37 -26.04 -16.31
C GLN A 26 4.13 -25.25 -15.02
N ILE A 27 2.89 -24.79 -14.86
CA ILE A 27 2.42 -24.17 -13.62
C ILE A 27 1.76 -25.24 -12.76
N PRO A 28 2.28 -25.54 -11.56
CA PRO A 28 1.65 -26.51 -10.68
C PRO A 28 0.24 -26.10 -10.27
N GLU A 29 -0.69 -27.05 -10.14
CA GLU A 29 -2.10 -26.82 -9.78
C GLU A 29 -2.28 -26.14 -8.40
N TYR A 30 -1.33 -26.32 -7.49
CA TYR A 30 -1.37 -25.69 -6.17
C TYR A 30 -0.98 -24.21 -6.17
N GLN A 31 -0.55 -23.65 -7.31
CA GLN A 31 -0.27 -22.23 -7.44
C GLN A 31 -1.55 -21.45 -7.76
N ARG A 32 -1.58 -20.20 -7.31
CA ARG A 32 -2.71 -19.30 -7.53
C ARG A 32 -2.92 -19.05 -9.02
N GLU A 33 -4.16 -18.77 -9.38
CA GLU A 33 -4.48 -18.15 -10.67
C GLU A 33 -3.72 -16.81 -10.82
N GLU A 34 -3.80 -16.24 -12.01
CA GLU A 34 -3.18 -14.96 -12.30
C GLU A 34 -3.84 -13.86 -11.47
N VAL A 35 -3.04 -13.19 -10.60
CA VAL A 35 -3.52 -12.14 -9.68
C VAL A 35 -2.93 -10.77 -9.98
N TRP A 36 -1.93 -10.69 -10.88
CA TRP A 36 -1.34 -9.41 -11.23
C TRP A 36 -2.29 -8.55 -12.04
N THR A 37 -2.44 -7.29 -11.60
CA THR A 37 -3.16 -6.27 -12.36
C THR A 37 -2.38 -5.90 -13.63
N LYS A 38 -3.08 -5.31 -14.62
CA LYS A 38 -2.44 -4.78 -15.83
C LYS A 38 -1.26 -3.85 -15.49
N TYR A 39 -1.44 -2.96 -14.52
CA TYR A 39 -0.40 -2.03 -14.07
C TYR A 39 0.84 -2.77 -13.54
N GLN A 40 0.69 -3.83 -12.76
CA GLN A 40 1.83 -4.60 -12.25
C GLN A 40 2.60 -5.31 -13.37
N LYS A 41 1.91 -5.80 -14.40
CA LYS A 41 2.53 -6.38 -15.59
C LYS A 41 3.32 -5.31 -16.38
N GLN A 42 2.71 -4.16 -16.61
CA GLN A 42 3.33 -3.02 -17.28
C GLN A 42 4.59 -2.55 -16.53
N LEU A 43 4.53 -2.45 -15.19
CA LEU A 43 5.65 -2.04 -14.36
C LEU A 43 6.84 -3.04 -14.46
N LEU A 44 6.58 -4.34 -14.59
CA LEU A 44 7.64 -5.31 -14.81
C LEU A 44 8.33 -5.07 -16.16
N ILE A 45 7.59 -4.84 -17.23
CA ILE A 45 8.17 -4.58 -18.55
C ILE A 45 8.98 -3.27 -18.53
N ASP A 46 8.47 -2.22 -17.91
CA ASP A 46 9.20 -0.96 -17.71
C ASP A 46 10.49 -1.19 -16.90
N THR A 47 10.44 -2.02 -15.84
CA THR A 47 11.62 -2.40 -15.05
C THR A 47 12.71 -3.06 -15.92
N ILE A 48 12.30 -3.94 -16.83
CA ILE A 48 13.22 -4.59 -17.79
C ILE A 48 13.78 -3.57 -18.79
N ILE A 49 12.93 -2.71 -19.34
CA ILE A 49 13.35 -1.64 -20.29
C ILE A 49 14.37 -0.71 -19.63
N ARG A 50 14.21 -0.40 -18.35
CA ARG A 50 15.17 0.42 -17.57
C ARG A 50 16.41 -0.34 -17.11
N THR A 51 16.54 -1.61 -17.45
CA THR A 51 17.65 -2.49 -16.99
C THR A 51 17.76 -2.59 -15.47
N TYR A 52 16.65 -2.42 -14.75
CA TYR A 52 16.63 -2.64 -13.31
C TYR A 52 16.60 -4.14 -13.00
N ASP A 53 17.18 -4.51 -11.86
CA ASP A 53 17.21 -5.91 -11.43
C ASP A 53 15.80 -6.41 -11.09
N ILE A 54 15.52 -7.66 -11.47
CA ILE A 54 14.28 -8.37 -11.16
C ILE A 54 14.59 -9.63 -10.35
N PRO A 55 13.68 -10.02 -9.42
CA PRO A 55 13.92 -11.21 -8.61
C PRO A 55 14.12 -12.46 -9.46
N LYS A 56 14.99 -13.36 -8.99
CA LYS A 56 15.29 -14.63 -9.67
C LYS A 56 14.06 -15.50 -9.82
N PHE A 57 14.03 -16.27 -10.89
CA PHE A 57 13.01 -17.30 -11.14
C PHE A 57 13.47 -18.62 -10.52
N TYR A 58 12.55 -19.45 -10.09
CA TYR A 58 12.84 -20.75 -9.50
C TYR A 58 12.06 -21.82 -10.21
N TYR A 59 12.77 -22.72 -10.89
CA TYR A 59 12.20 -23.81 -11.67
C TYR A 59 12.68 -25.16 -11.14
N ILE A 60 11.76 -26.10 -11.04
CA ILE A 60 12.06 -27.48 -10.67
C ILE A 60 12.09 -28.29 -11.96
N VAL A 61 13.22 -28.96 -12.19
CA VAL A 61 13.39 -29.81 -13.37
C VAL A 61 12.67 -31.13 -13.15
N GLN A 62 11.66 -31.41 -13.98
CA GLN A 62 10.85 -32.63 -13.91
C GLN A 62 11.40 -33.72 -14.82
N GLN A 63 11.93 -33.33 -15.97
CA GLN A 63 12.48 -34.25 -16.95
C GLN A 63 13.81 -33.67 -17.44
N ASP A 64 14.82 -34.55 -17.53
CA ASP A 64 16.14 -34.18 -18.01
C ASP A 64 16.22 -34.18 -19.57
N GLU A 65 17.36 -33.70 -20.09
CA GLU A 65 17.57 -33.67 -21.54
C GLU A 65 17.32 -35.04 -22.21
N PRO A 66 16.90 -35.04 -23.48
CA PRO A 66 16.81 -33.87 -24.37
C PRO A 66 15.54 -33.03 -24.19
N ASP A 67 14.52 -33.50 -23.51
CA ASP A 67 13.23 -32.85 -23.37
C ASP A 67 13.03 -32.27 -21.98
N ILE A 68 13.79 -31.24 -21.65
CA ILE A 68 13.68 -30.59 -20.32
C ILE A 68 12.29 -30.00 -20.16
N ILE A 69 11.63 -30.40 -19.06
CA ILE A 69 10.35 -29.83 -18.60
C ILE A 69 10.60 -29.21 -17.22
N TYR A 70 10.14 -28.00 -17.04
CA TYR A 70 10.23 -27.25 -15.81
C TYR A 70 8.87 -27.03 -15.15
N ARG A 71 8.80 -27.19 -13.83
CA ARG A 71 7.68 -26.69 -13.02
C ARG A 71 8.11 -25.40 -12.34
N ILE A 72 7.31 -24.36 -12.49
CA ILE A 72 7.60 -23.05 -11.92
C ILE A 72 7.34 -23.10 -10.41
N ALA A 73 8.37 -22.95 -9.57
CA ALA A 73 8.22 -22.84 -8.12
C ALA A 73 7.99 -21.38 -7.69
N ASP A 74 8.69 -20.42 -8.32
CA ASP A 74 8.42 -18.98 -8.18
C ASP A 74 8.74 -18.27 -9.50
N GLY A 75 8.04 -17.14 -9.73
CA GLY A 75 8.16 -16.35 -10.95
C GLY A 75 7.00 -16.52 -11.93
N GLN A 76 5.94 -17.27 -11.60
CA GLN A 76 4.77 -17.47 -12.47
C GLN A 76 4.18 -16.18 -13.02
N GLN A 77 3.90 -15.19 -12.15
CA GLN A 77 3.30 -13.92 -12.55
C GLN A 77 4.23 -13.13 -13.47
N ARG A 78 5.52 -13.17 -13.21
CA ARG A 78 6.56 -12.52 -14.02
C ARG A 78 6.68 -13.20 -15.39
N THR A 79 6.71 -14.52 -15.43
CA THR A 79 6.69 -15.30 -16.68
C THR A 79 5.49 -14.93 -17.54
N LYS A 80 4.28 -14.97 -16.96
CA LYS A 80 3.04 -14.60 -17.67
C LYS A 80 3.07 -13.16 -18.16
N ALA A 81 3.58 -12.22 -17.37
CA ALA A 81 3.66 -10.82 -17.78
C ALA A 81 4.63 -10.62 -18.96
N ILE A 82 5.82 -11.24 -18.91
CA ILE A 82 6.81 -11.15 -20.01
C ILE A 82 6.26 -11.78 -21.29
N VAL A 83 5.78 -13.01 -21.20
CA VAL A 83 5.25 -13.73 -22.37
C VAL A 83 3.99 -13.04 -22.90
N GLY A 84 3.06 -12.63 -22.03
CA GLY A 84 1.84 -11.94 -22.43
C GLY A 84 2.12 -10.60 -23.13
N PHE A 85 3.14 -9.85 -22.68
CA PHE A 85 3.55 -8.63 -23.40
C PHE A 85 4.09 -8.96 -24.80
N MET A 86 4.97 -9.96 -24.91
CA MET A 86 5.51 -10.43 -26.20
C MET A 86 4.44 -11.03 -27.14
N ASN A 87 3.29 -11.40 -26.59
CA ASN A 87 2.11 -11.88 -27.35
C ASN A 87 1.06 -10.76 -27.55
N ASP A 88 1.39 -9.49 -27.34
CA ASP A 88 0.49 -8.36 -27.51
C ASP A 88 -0.78 -8.37 -26.62
N GLU A 89 -0.77 -9.07 -25.48
CA GLU A 89 -1.93 -9.15 -24.59
C GLU A 89 -2.25 -7.80 -23.91
N PHE A 90 -1.25 -6.96 -23.71
CA PHE A 90 -1.41 -5.63 -23.13
C PHE A 90 -0.36 -4.66 -23.65
N PRO A 91 -0.64 -3.35 -23.71
CA PRO A 91 0.31 -2.31 -24.06
C PRO A 91 1.18 -1.90 -22.87
N LEU A 92 2.28 -1.20 -23.13
CA LEU A 92 3.04 -0.45 -22.12
C LEU A 92 2.18 0.64 -21.46
N ASP A 93 2.63 1.15 -20.31
CA ASP A 93 1.95 2.25 -19.64
C ASP A 93 1.98 3.52 -20.50
N VAL A 94 0.91 4.31 -20.42
CA VAL A 94 0.82 5.61 -21.13
C VAL A 94 1.79 6.67 -20.59
N HIS A 95 2.38 6.41 -19.42
CA HIS A 95 3.39 7.27 -18.79
C HIS A 95 4.79 6.62 -18.81
N ALA A 96 4.99 5.55 -19.61
CA ALA A 96 6.31 4.96 -19.76
C ALA A 96 7.29 5.99 -20.34
N ASP A 97 8.53 5.97 -19.88
CA ASP A 97 9.59 6.81 -20.45
C ASP A 97 9.92 6.38 -21.89
N LYS A 98 10.60 7.27 -22.60
CA LYS A 98 11.14 6.97 -23.93
C LYS A 98 12.25 5.93 -23.83
N TRP A 99 12.35 5.06 -24.82
CA TRP A 99 13.50 4.20 -24.95
C TRP A 99 14.67 4.97 -25.60
N ASN A 100 15.85 4.89 -24.97
CA ASN A 100 17.05 5.63 -25.41
C ASN A 100 16.82 7.14 -25.62
N ASP A 101 15.95 7.75 -24.83
CA ASP A 101 15.56 9.18 -24.87
C ASP A 101 14.93 9.63 -26.21
N THR A 102 14.69 8.73 -27.13
CA THR A 102 14.23 9.06 -28.50
C THR A 102 12.97 8.35 -28.95
N GLU A 103 12.84 7.05 -28.66
CA GLU A 103 11.69 6.28 -29.11
C GLU A 103 10.52 6.39 -28.14
N GLU A 104 9.39 6.93 -28.60
CA GLU A 104 8.12 6.93 -27.89
C GLU A 104 7.58 5.50 -27.78
N ILE A 105 7.37 5.02 -26.55
CA ILE A 105 6.89 3.64 -26.27
C ILE A 105 5.57 3.61 -25.50
N GLN A 106 5.05 4.80 -25.13
CA GLN A 106 3.82 4.94 -24.34
C GLN A 106 2.63 4.29 -25.05
N GLY A 107 1.94 3.41 -24.32
CA GLY A 107 0.74 2.76 -24.81
C GLY A 107 0.95 1.78 -25.95
N LYS A 108 2.21 1.49 -26.38
CA LYS A 108 2.52 0.55 -27.45
C LYS A 108 2.49 -0.90 -26.94
N LYS A 109 2.04 -1.80 -27.80
CA LYS A 109 2.21 -3.25 -27.67
C LYS A 109 3.58 -3.67 -28.19
N PHE A 110 3.98 -4.91 -27.92
CA PHE A 110 5.29 -5.42 -28.33
C PHE A 110 5.51 -5.33 -29.85
N SER A 111 4.52 -5.73 -30.66
CA SER A 111 4.60 -5.66 -32.13
C SER A 111 4.67 -4.23 -32.69
N GLU A 112 4.28 -3.22 -31.91
CA GLU A 112 4.28 -1.82 -32.30
C GLU A 112 5.60 -1.10 -31.93
N LEU A 113 6.50 -1.78 -31.22
CA LEU A 113 7.84 -1.29 -30.91
C LEU A 113 8.74 -1.38 -32.14
N SER A 114 9.81 -0.57 -32.18
CA SER A 114 10.82 -0.69 -33.23
C SER A 114 11.46 -2.07 -33.25
N PRO A 115 11.92 -2.55 -34.42
CA PRO A 115 12.64 -3.82 -34.51
C PRO A 115 13.85 -3.89 -33.58
N ASP A 116 14.55 -2.77 -33.40
CA ASP A 116 15.72 -2.68 -32.53
C ASP A 116 15.33 -2.91 -31.06
N LEU A 117 14.24 -2.28 -30.58
CA LEU A 117 13.75 -2.48 -29.21
C LEU A 117 13.18 -3.90 -29.01
N GLN A 118 12.48 -4.46 -29.99
CA GLN A 118 12.03 -5.85 -29.92
C GLN A 118 13.21 -6.81 -29.80
N GLN A 119 14.25 -6.63 -30.61
CA GLN A 119 15.46 -7.45 -30.56
C GLN A 119 16.20 -7.27 -29.25
N TRP A 120 16.29 -6.03 -28.77
CA TRP A 120 16.90 -5.71 -27.49
C TRP A 120 16.15 -6.39 -26.32
N LEU A 121 14.82 -6.30 -26.28
CA LEU A 121 13.99 -7.00 -25.29
C LEU A 121 14.19 -8.52 -25.36
N HIS A 122 14.21 -9.12 -26.55
CA HIS A 122 14.48 -10.55 -26.72
C HIS A 122 15.85 -10.96 -26.13
N SER A 123 16.84 -10.08 -26.19
CA SER A 123 18.21 -10.33 -25.68
C SER A 123 18.32 -10.13 -24.15
N GLN A 124 17.38 -9.43 -23.52
CA GLN A 124 17.42 -9.22 -22.07
C GLN A 124 17.39 -10.55 -21.33
N THR A 125 18.09 -10.63 -20.20
CA THR A 125 18.29 -11.89 -19.50
C THR A 125 17.61 -11.90 -18.14
N ILE A 126 17.26 -13.09 -17.70
CA ILE A 126 16.76 -13.40 -16.37
C ILE A 126 17.59 -14.51 -15.74
N ASP A 127 17.75 -14.44 -14.42
CA ASP A 127 18.38 -15.50 -13.65
C ASP A 127 17.35 -16.54 -13.21
N VAL A 128 17.59 -17.78 -13.56
CA VAL A 128 16.78 -18.94 -13.18
C VAL A 128 17.58 -19.85 -12.25
N ILE A 129 17.03 -20.16 -11.10
CA ILE A 129 17.54 -21.19 -10.21
C ILE A 129 16.88 -22.51 -10.59
N GLU A 130 17.61 -23.39 -11.23
CA GLU A 130 17.17 -24.76 -11.49
C GLU A 130 17.37 -25.63 -10.25
N MET A 131 16.32 -26.33 -9.86
CA MET A 131 16.32 -27.26 -8.73
C MET A 131 16.03 -28.68 -9.24
N ARG A 132 16.89 -29.65 -8.87
CA ARG A 132 16.81 -31.04 -9.32
C ARG A 132 16.76 -32.01 -8.15
N GLY A 133 16.10 -33.14 -8.36
CA GLY A 133 16.02 -34.22 -7.35
C GLY A 133 15.05 -33.94 -6.21
N TYR A 134 14.06 -33.05 -6.41
CA TYR A 134 12.99 -32.78 -5.46
C TYR A 134 11.79 -33.67 -5.71
N THR A 135 11.19 -34.22 -4.66
CA THR A 135 9.91 -34.90 -4.70
C THR A 135 8.77 -33.89 -4.74
N GLU A 136 7.58 -34.27 -5.17
CA GLU A 136 6.41 -33.37 -5.23
C GLU A 136 6.08 -32.75 -3.86
N LYS A 137 6.26 -33.50 -2.77
CA LYS A 137 6.06 -32.97 -1.41
C LYS A 137 7.08 -31.86 -1.09
N GLU A 138 8.32 -32.04 -1.50
CA GLU A 138 9.39 -31.05 -1.28
C GLU A 138 9.22 -29.82 -2.18
N GLU A 139 8.67 -30.00 -3.40
CA GLU A 139 8.30 -28.89 -4.27
C GLU A 139 7.27 -27.98 -3.60
N LYS A 140 6.21 -28.57 -3.01
CA LYS A 140 5.19 -27.83 -2.27
C LYS A 140 5.78 -27.11 -1.05
N ASP A 141 6.71 -27.74 -0.33
CA ASP A 141 7.40 -27.11 0.82
C ASP A 141 8.28 -25.93 0.37
N VAL A 142 9.04 -26.10 -0.70
CA VAL A 142 9.84 -25.02 -1.31
C VAL A 142 8.95 -23.83 -1.73
N PHE A 143 7.85 -24.11 -2.42
CA PHE A 143 6.89 -23.08 -2.82
C PHE A 143 6.34 -22.31 -1.61
N LEU A 144 5.88 -23.02 -0.57
CA LEU A 144 5.37 -22.37 0.65
C LEU A 144 6.44 -21.51 1.31
N ARG A 145 7.69 -21.98 1.40
CA ARG A 145 8.81 -21.19 1.98
C ARG A 145 9.15 -19.95 1.17
N MET A 146 9.07 -20.01 -0.16
CA MET A 146 9.27 -18.84 -1.02
C MET A 146 8.16 -17.79 -0.84
N GLN A 147 6.94 -18.22 -0.51
CA GLN A 147 5.81 -17.34 -0.21
C GLN A 147 5.85 -16.72 1.20
N LEU A 148 6.78 -17.13 2.08
CA LEU A 148 6.92 -16.57 3.43
C LEU A 148 7.45 -15.13 3.47
N GLY A 149 7.86 -14.56 2.36
CA GLY A 149 8.22 -13.15 2.23
C GLY A 149 7.01 -12.27 2.56
N THR A 150 7.07 -11.49 3.65
CA THR A 150 6.00 -10.57 4.00
C THR A 150 5.91 -9.45 2.97
N PRO A 151 4.82 -9.33 2.20
CA PRO A 151 4.70 -8.28 1.21
C PRO A 151 4.76 -6.90 1.86
N LEU A 152 5.34 -5.94 1.16
CA LEU A 152 5.37 -4.55 1.61
C LEU A 152 3.92 -4.05 1.81
N ASN A 153 3.67 -3.47 2.98
CA ASN A 153 2.40 -2.79 3.24
C ASN A 153 2.33 -1.42 2.54
N ALA A 154 1.17 -0.78 2.61
CA ALA A 154 0.94 0.49 1.92
C ALA A 154 1.87 1.63 2.41
N ALA A 155 2.19 1.67 3.71
CA ALA A 155 3.11 2.67 4.26
C ALA A 155 4.56 2.44 3.79
N GLU A 156 5.00 1.18 3.78
CA GLU A 156 6.33 0.80 3.28
C GLU A 156 6.50 1.17 1.80
N LYS A 157 5.48 0.94 0.98
CA LYS A 157 5.47 1.33 -0.44
C LYS A 157 5.53 2.85 -0.62
N ARG A 158 4.76 3.62 0.18
CA ARG A 158 4.73 5.09 0.09
C ARG A 158 6.06 5.75 0.42
N ARG A 159 6.91 5.14 1.25
CA ARG A 159 8.25 5.66 1.52
C ARG A 159 9.16 5.68 0.29
N GLY A 160 8.90 4.81 -0.69
CA GLY A 160 9.63 4.76 -1.96
C GLY A 160 9.03 5.64 -3.06
N LEU A 161 7.93 6.36 -2.82
CA LEU A 161 7.36 7.26 -3.82
C LEU A 161 8.26 8.50 -4.01
N PRO A 162 8.30 9.06 -5.23
CA PRO A 162 9.09 10.24 -5.52
C PRO A 162 8.57 11.50 -4.81
N GLY A 163 9.42 12.52 -4.74
CA GLY A 163 9.09 13.83 -4.21
C GLY A 163 9.29 13.99 -2.70
N ASN A 164 8.83 15.12 -2.18
CA ASN A 164 9.09 15.54 -0.80
C ASN A 164 8.09 14.94 0.22
N VAL A 165 6.91 14.49 -0.22
CA VAL A 165 5.84 14.03 0.68
C VAL A 165 6.28 12.91 1.61
N PRO A 166 7.03 11.86 1.17
CA PRO A 166 7.51 10.82 2.07
C PRO A 166 8.35 11.38 3.24
N GLY A 167 9.23 12.33 2.95
CA GLY A 167 10.06 13.00 3.96
C GLY A 167 9.25 13.83 4.95
N ILE A 168 8.27 14.58 4.47
CA ILE A 168 7.36 15.41 5.28
C ILE A 168 6.50 14.52 6.20
N VAL A 169 5.93 13.44 5.66
CA VAL A 169 5.13 12.49 6.46
C VAL A 169 5.97 11.83 7.53
N LYS A 170 7.21 11.45 7.22
CA LYS A 170 8.17 10.93 8.20
C LYS A 170 8.46 11.95 9.31
N GLU A 171 8.70 13.22 8.95
CA GLU A 171 8.93 14.30 9.93
C GLU A 171 7.71 14.50 10.84
N LEU A 172 6.51 14.61 10.26
CA LEU A 172 5.24 14.75 11.01
C LEU A 172 4.97 13.56 11.94
N SER A 173 5.33 12.35 11.55
CA SER A 173 5.17 11.15 12.40
C SER A 173 6.11 11.12 13.61
N ASN A 174 7.09 12.00 13.65
CA ASN A 174 7.98 12.21 14.81
C ASN A 174 7.46 13.24 15.81
N HIS A 175 6.29 13.82 15.60
CA HIS A 175 5.69 14.78 16.52
C HIS A 175 5.50 14.17 17.93
N LYS A 176 5.59 15.01 18.97
CA LYS A 176 5.44 14.58 20.38
C LYS A 176 4.12 13.85 20.66
N LEU A 177 3.05 14.13 19.92
CA LEU A 177 1.77 13.44 19.97
C LEU A 177 1.91 11.91 19.84
N PHE A 178 2.84 11.43 19.01
CA PHE A 178 3.06 9.98 18.79
C PHE A 178 4.01 9.35 19.83
N LYS A 179 4.70 10.18 20.62
CA LYS A 179 5.72 9.72 21.57
C LYS A 179 5.24 9.71 23.03
N GLN A 180 4.15 10.42 23.32
CA GLN A 180 3.60 10.46 24.66
C GLN A 180 2.93 9.14 25.01
N GLU A 181 3.31 8.57 26.15
CA GLU A 181 2.69 7.36 26.67
C GLU A 181 1.19 7.54 26.89
N GLY A 182 0.40 6.52 26.54
CA GLY A 182 -1.05 6.56 26.66
C GLY A 182 -1.79 7.39 25.60
N MET A 183 -1.09 8.18 24.77
CA MET A 183 -1.73 9.01 23.74
C MET A 183 -2.27 8.18 22.60
N ILE A 184 -1.46 7.29 22.04
CA ILE A 184 -1.75 6.49 20.84
C ILE A 184 -1.88 5.01 21.20
N LYS A 185 -2.91 4.35 20.69
CA LYS A 185 -3.18 2.92 20.94
C LYS A 185 -2.47 1.97 19.96
N PHE A 186 -1.97 2.45 18.84
CA PHE A 186 -1.32 1.62 17.81
C PHE A 186 0.19 1.86 17.77
N SER A 187 0.93 0.85 17.32
CA SER A 187 2.40 0.90 17.29
C SER A 187 2.95 1.52 16.01
N HIS A 188 4.21 1.98 16.07
CA HIS A 188 4.97 2.38 14.89
C HIS A 188 5.48 1.20 14.05
N LYS A 189 5.27 -0.03 14.50
CA LYS A 189 5.69 -1.23 13.75
C LYS A 189 5.20 -1.15 12.30
N ARG A 190 6.11 -1.42 11.35
CA ARG A 190 5.87 -1.31 9.91
C ARG A 190 5.30 0.05 9.50
N PHE A 191 5.83 1.13 10.11
CA PHE A 191 5.48 2.53 9.82
C PHE A 191 4.02 2.91 10.11
N GLY A 192 3.46 2.38 11.18
CA GLY A 192 2.06 2.63 11.56
C GLY A 192 1.72 4.11 11.81
N TYR A 193 2.66 4.91 12.36
CA TYR A 193 2.47 6.35 12.54
C TYR A 193 2.49 7.09 11.19
N GLU A 194 3.44 6.75 10.32
CA GLU A 194 3.49 7.32 8.97
C GLU A 194 2.22 7.00 8.15
N ASP A 195 1.63 5.82 8.33
CA ASP A 195 0.35 5.49 7.69
C ASP A 195 -0.80 6.38 8.19
N ALA A 196 -0.87 6.64 9.49
CA ALA A 196 -1.87 7.56 10.05
C ALA A 196 -1.67 8.99 9.53
N VAL A 197 -0.42 9.47 9.54
CA VAL A 197 -0.07 10.81 9.03
C VAL A 197 -0.35 10.93 7.54
N ALA A 198 -0.07 9.90 6.74
CA ALA A 198 -0.38 9.89 5.30
C ALA A 198 -1.89 10.02 5.02
N LYS A 199 -2.72 9.36 5.81
CA LYS A 199 -4.19 9.47 5.74
C LYS A 199 -4.67 10.86 6.15
N ILE A 200 -4.09 11.45 7.19
CA ILE A 200 -4.36 12.83 7.61
C ILE A 200 -3.92 13.80 6.52
N PHE A 201 -2.70 13.68 6.00
CA PHE A 201 -2.17 14.51 4.94
C PHE A 201 -3.08 14.51 3.72
N HIS A 202 -3.55 13.35 3.29
CA HIS A 202 -4.47 13.19 2.18
C HIS A 202 -5.76 13.98 2.38
N GLN A 203 -6.43 13.87 3.56
CA GLN A 203 -7.66 14.60 3.84
C GLN A 203 -7.44 16.12 3.95
N PHE A 204 -6.33 16.56 4.56
CA PHE A 204 -6.00 17.98 4.67
C PHE A 204 -5.70 18.60 3.31
N TYR A 205 -5.03 17.84 2.43
CA TYR A 205 -4.75 18.29 1.08
C TYR A 205 -6.04 18.39 0.23
N LYS A 206 -6.94 17.43 0.36
CA LYS A 206 -8.25 17.47 -0.32
C LYS A 206 -9.20 18.53 0.29
N GLY A 207 -8.94 19.02 1.50
CA GLY A 207 -9.78 19.98 2.20
C GLY A 207 -11.17 19.45 2.59
N MET A 208 -11.41 18.13 2.48
CA MET A 208 -12.69 17.48 2.74
C MET A 208 -12.50 16.02 3.19
N ILE A 209 -13.53 15.47 3.79
CA ILE A 209 -13.59 14.03 4.05
C ILE A 209 -13.65 13.29 2.71
N THR A 210 -12.83 12.27 2.57
CA THR A 210 -12.71 11.47 1.35
C THR A 210 -12.32 10.04 1.70
N THR A 211 -12.26 9.16 0.70
CA THR A 211 -11.73 7.80 0.86
C THR A 211 -10.27 7.86 1.33
N ILE A 212 -9.86 6.91 2.15
CA ILE A 212 -8.46 6.81 2.62
C ILE A 212 -7.82 5.50 2.17
N ARG A 213 -8.24 4.99 1.01
CA ARG A 213 -7.69 3.79 0.39
C ARG A 213 -6.26 4.05 -0.12
N PRO A 214 -5.41 3.03 -0.12
CA PRO A 214 -4.02 3.21 -0.55
C PRO A 214 -3.82 3.86 -1.94
N PRO A 215 -4.60 3.53 -2.99
CA PRO A 215 -4.45 4.20 -4.29
C PRO A 215 -4.70 5.70 -4.23
N ASP A 216 -5.75 6.14 -3.52
CA ASP A 216 -6.14 7.55 -3.42
C ASP A 216 -5.06 8.37 -2.70
N ILE A 217 -4.48 7.80 -1.63
CA ILE A 217 -3.38 8.42 -0.88
C ILE A 217 -2.12 8.48 -1.75
N ASN A 218 -1.78 7.39 -2.45
CA ASN A 218 -0.62 7.37 -3.35
C ASN A 218 -0.74 8.44 -4.43
N GLN A 219 -1.92 8.61 -5.02
CA GLN A 219 -2.15 9.65 -6.01
C GLN A 219 -1.91 11.05 -5.42
N THR A 220 -2.35 11.30 -4.18
CA THR A 220 -2.05 12.58 -3.51
C THR A 220 -0.54 12.81 -3.33
N TYR A 221 0.26 11.76 -3.08
CA TYR A 221 1.72 11.89 -3.02
C TYR A 221 2.30 12.27 -4.38
N LEU A 222 1.83 11.63 -5.46
CA LEU A 222 2.30 11.88 -6.81
C LEU A 222 1.89 13.28 -7.33
N ASP A 223 0.72 13.75 -6.96
CA ASP A 223 0.22 15.08 -7.35
C ASP A 223 0.95 16.24 -6.63
N ASN A 224 1.72 15.91 -5.56
CA ASN A 224 2.29 16.92 -4.65
C ASN A 224 3.78 16.74 -4.39
N GLN A 225 4.52 16.26 -5.36
CA GLN A 225 5.93 15.92 -5.20
C GLN A 225 6.80 17.09 -4.71
N ASP A 226 6.46 18.33 -5.09
CA ASP A 226 7.24 19.54 -4.78
C ASP A 226 6.78 20.26 -3.50
N ILE A 227 5.80 19.70 -2.77
CA ILE A 227 5.30 20.31 -1.52
C ILE A 227 6.41 20.51 -0.50
N SER A 228 6.32 21.55 0.30
CA SER A 228 7.28 21.92 1.31
C SER A 228 6.67 21.98 2.72
N ASN A 229 7.53 22.02 3.73
CA ASN A 229 7.14 22.21 5.13
C ASN A 229 6.44 23.56 5.40
N THR A 230 6.54 24.50 4.48
CA THR A 230 5.93 25.84 4.60
C THR A 230 4.56 25.92 3.97
N ASP A 231 4.10 24.89 3.26
CA ASP A 231 2.81 24.89 2.62
C ASP A 231 1.64 24.72 3.60
N GLN A 232 0.49 25.30 3.23
CA GLN A 232 -0.66 25.41 4.14
C GLN A 232 -1.13 24.06 4.70
N PRO A 233 -1.30 22.99 3.91
CA PRO A 233 -1.72 21.70 4.48
C PRO A 233 -0.75 21.17 5.54
N VAL A 234 0.56 21.29 5.31
CA VAL A 234 1.58 20.83 6.27
C VAL A 234 1.59 21.65 7.54
N LYS A 235 1.51 22.99 7.44
CA LYS A 235 1.37 23.89 8.58
C LYS A 235 0.10 23.62 9.38
N ALA A 236 -1.01 23.37 8.69
CA ALA A 236 -2.28 23.03 9.32
C ALA A 236 -2.19 21.72 10.12
N ILE A 237 -1.55 20.68 9.57
CA ILE A 237 -1.34 19.42 10.29
C ILE A 237 -0.46 19.62 11.53
N LYS A 238 0.66 20.35 11.42
CA LYS A 238 1.53 20.64 12.57
C LYS A 238 0.78 21.37 13.71
N ARG A 239 -0.03 22.38 13.35
CA ARG A 239 -0.89 23.08 14.32
C ARG A 239 -1.92 22.15 14.97
N THR A 240 -2.57 21.33 14.15
CA THR A 240 -3.58 20.39 14.64
C THR A 240 -3.01 19.34 15.58
N PHE A 241 -1.80 18.85 15.30
CA PHE A 241 -1.11 17.93 16.22
C PHE A 241 -0.77 18.58 17.55
N ASN A 242 -0.42 19.88 17.56
CA ASN A 242 -0.25 20.63 18.82
C ASN A 242 -1.58 20.76 19.58
N LEU A 243 -2.68 21.10 18.90
CA LEU A 243 -4.01 21.18 19.53
C LEU A 243 -4.46 19.84 20.10
N LEU A 244 -4.27 18.74 19.37
CA LEU A 244 -4.58 17.40 19.87
C LEU A 244 -3.72 17.02 21.06
N PHE A 245 -2.44 17.38 21.05
CA PHE A 245 -1.56 17.14 22.19
C PHE A 245 -2.04 17.91 23.42
N GLU A 246 -2.44 19.16 23.27
CA GLU A 246 -2.99 20.01 24.32
C GLU A 246 -4.37 19.52 24.81
N ALA A 247 -5.25 19.09 23.91
CA ALA A 247 -6.56 18.56 24.26
C ALA A 247 -6.53 17.39 25.25
N PHE A 248 -5.44 16.62 25.18
CA PHE A 248 -5.23 15.44 26.01
C PHE A 248 -4.08 15.59 27.01
N ASP A 249 -3.68 16.82 27.33
CA ASP A 249 -2.60 17.05 28.31
C ASP A 249 -2.95 16.42 29.67
N GLY A 250 -2.02 15.65 30.20
CA GLY A 250 -2.23 14.89 31.43
C GLY A 250 -3.22 13.73 31.36
N LYS A 251 -3.76 13.41 30.17
CA LYS A 251 -4.73 12.35 29.94
C LYS A 251 -4.12 11.24 29.09
N ALA A 252 -4.69 10.02 29.17
CA ALA A 252 -4.29 8.87 28.39
C ALA A 252 -5.46 8.37 27.51
N PRO A 253 -5.78 9.07 26.41
CA PRO A 253 -6.95 8.76 25.59
C PRO A 253 -6.83 7.46 24.81
N HIS A 254 -5.62 6.92 24.67
CA HIS A 254 -5.34 5.69 23.88
C HIS A 254 -5.98 5.74 22.49
N LEU A 255 -5.71 6.80 21.72
CA LEU A 255 -6.32 7.07 20.42
C LEU A 255 -6.06 5.91 19.43
N PRO A 256 -7.10 5.22 18.96
CA PRO A 256 -6.95 4.30 17.83
C PRO A 256 -6.71 5.11 16.54
N LYS A 257 -6.12 4.45 15.53
CA LYS A 257 -5.71 5.12 14.28
C LYS A 257 -6.85 5.88 13.61
N PHE A 258 -8.03 5.25 13.49
CA PHE A 258 -9.19 5.88 12.84
C PHE A 258 -9.65 7.14 13.57
N ALA A 259 -9.66 7.12 14.92
CA ALA A 259 -10.05 8.28 15.72
C ALA A 259 -9.06 9.42 15.59
N LEU A 260 -7.75 9.13 15.65
CA LEU A 260 -6.72 10.15 15.42
C LEU A 260 -6.90 10.86 14.07
N ILE A 261 -7.17 10.10 12.99
CA ILE A 261 -7.38 10.67 11.66
C ILE A 261 -8.59 11.61 11.64
N LYS A 262 -9.69 11.22 12.27
CA LYS A 262 -10.91 12.03 12.29
C LYS A 262 -10.79 13.24 13.21
N LEU A 263 -10.27 13.05 14.42
CA LEU A 263 -10.04 14.14 15.34
C LEU A 263 -9.12 15.21 14.75
N ALA A 264 -8.08 14.81 14.03
CA ALA A 264 -7.23 15.76 13.35
C ALA A 264 -8.01 16.63 12.35
N PHE A 265 -8.89 16.04 11.55
CA PHE A 265 -9.68 16.79 10.59
C PHE A 265 -10.75 17.66 11.28
N ILE A 266 -11.46 17.12 12.29
CA ILE A 266 -12.47 17.86 13.08
C ILE A 266 -11.84 19.07 13.79
N MET A 267 -10.73 18.88 14.48
CA MET A 267 -10.02 19.96 15.20
C MET A 267 -9.58 21.08 14.26
N ASN A 268 -9.11 20.73 13.05
CA ASN A 268 -8.78 21.74 12.04
C ASN A 268 -10.03 22.47 11.54
N SER A 269 -11.13 21.78 11.33
CA SER A 269 -12.42 22.37 10.91
C SER A 269 -12.98 23.30 12.00
N PHE A 270 -13.00 22.83 13.25
CA PHE A 270 -13.49 23.65 14.39
C PHE A 270 -12.69 24.93 14.54
N ARG A 271 -11.35 24.86 14.44
CA ARG A 271 -10.50 26.03 14.48
C ARG A 271 -10.80 27.07 13.38
N SER A 272 -11.32 26.62 12.26
CA SER A 272 -11.68 27.49 11.13
C SER A 272 -13.04 28.17 11.32
N ILE A 273 -13.90 27.60 12.18
CA ILE A 273 -15.29 28.03 12.38
C ILE A 273 -15.46 28.70 13.75
N TYR A 274 -14.79 28.20 14.79
CA TYR A 274 -14.96 28.59 16.17
C TYR A 274 -13.62 29.05 16.80
N ASP A 275 -13.66 29.90 17.82
CA ASP A 275 -12.49 30.15 18.67
C ASP A 275 -12.35 29.03 19.71
N ILE A 276 -11.63 28.00 19.36
CA ILE A 276 -11.44 26.82 20.21
C ILE A 276 -10.25 26.93 21.20
N ASN A 277 -9.49 28.03 21.16
CA ASN A 277 -8.22 28.11 21.90
C ASN A 277 -8.39 27.83 23.41
N ASN A 278 -9.46 28.33 24.03
CA ASN A 278 -9.74 28.11 25.45
C ASN A 278 -10.60 26.87 25.73
N LYS A 279 -10.97 26.09 24.69
CA LYS A 279 -11.91 24.97 24.78
C LYS A 279 -11.32 23.64 24.32
N VAL A 280 -10.04 23.66 23.96
CA VAL A 280 -9.33 22.47 23.47
C VAL A 280 -9.35 21.33 24.49
N GLY A 281 -9.17 21.61 25.77
CA GLY A 281 -9.27 20.64 26.86
C GLY A 281 -10.67 20.02 26.99
N GLN A 282 -11.74 20.82 26.84
CA GLN A 282 -13.13 20.34 26.85
C GLN A 282 -13.42 19.41 25.68
N LEU A 283 -12.88 19.71 24.49
CA LEU A 283 -12.99 18.81 23.33
C LEU A 283 -12.32 17.45 23.60
N GLY A 284 -11.19 17.46 24.28
CA GLY A 284 -10.53 16.23 24.74
C GLY A 284 -11.36 15.44 25.74
N ASP A 285 -12.00 16.11 26.71
CA ASP A 285 -12.90 15.49 27.69
C ASP A 285 -14.16 14.93 27.04
N ALA A 286 -14.76 15.65 26.09
CA ALA A 286 -15.92 15.19 25.32
C ALA A 286 -15.59 13.91 24.55
N TYR A 287 -14.41 13.85 23.89
CA TYR A 287 -13.98 12.63 23.23
C TYR A 287 -13.80 11.44 24.19
N ILE A 288 -13.18 11.66 25.35
CA ILE A 288 -12.99 10.61 26.36
C ILE A 288 -14.34 10.11 26.87
N ALA A 289 -15.29 11.02 27.17
CA ALA A 289 -16.63 10.67 27.60
C ALA A 289 -17.38 9.83 26.54
N PHE A 290 -17.28 10.24 25.28
CA PHE A 290 -17.82 9.47 24.15
C PHE A 290 -17.23 8.05 24.05
N GLU A 291 -15.91 7.91 24.18
CA GLU A 291 -15.26 6.59 24.13
C GLU A 291 -15.63 5.69 25.31
N ILE A 292 -15.87 6.27 26.49
CA ILE A 292 -16.37 5.52 27.65
C ILE A 292 -17.81 5.02 27.37
N LYS A 293 -18.70 5.90 26.88
CA LYS A 293 -20.07 5.54 26.48
C LYS A 293 -20.06 4.42 25.45
N ARG A 294 -19.28 4.57 24.39
CA ARG A 294 -19.17 3.59 23.30
C ARG A 294 -18.66 2.22 23.78
N LYS A 295 -17.69 2.20 24.70
CA LYS A 295 -17.18 0.93 25.24
C LYS A 295 -18.21 0.22 26.09
N LYS A 296 -18.93 0.94 26.95
CA LYS A 296 -20.00 0.38 27.78
C LYS A 296 -21.12 -0.20 26.93
N ASP A 297 -21.50 0.50 25.86
CA ASP A 297 -22.49 0.03 24.91
C ASP A 297 -22.05 -1.27 24.22
N GLY A 298 -20.81 -1.35 23.78
CA GLY A 298 -20.24 -2.53 23.14
C GLY A 298 -20.05 -3.76 24.04
N GLU A 299 -20.23 -3.61 25.37
CA GLU A 299 -20.23 -4.71 26.36
C GLU A 299 -21.64 -5.30 26.57
N GLN A 300 -22.68 -4.67 26.04
CA GLN A 300 -24.07 -5.13 26.13
C GLN A 300 -24.35 -6.24 25.12
N GLU A 301 -25.47 -6.96 25.30
CA GLU A 301 -25.95 -7.90 24.28
C GLU A 301 -26.28 -7.15 22.98
N VAL A 302 -26.15 -7.82 21.83
CA VAL A 302 -26.25 -7.17 20.51
C VAL A 302 -27.60 -6.44 20.33
N ASP A 303 -28.67 -7.02 20.85
CA ASP A 303 -30.00 -6.47 20.75
C ASP A 303 -30.24 -5.21 21.64
N ASP A 304 -29.39 -5.00 22.64
CA ASP A 304 -29.44 -3.87 23.56
C ASP A 304 -28.48 -2.73 23.19
N GLN A 305 -27.65 -2.91 22.18
CA GLN A 305 -26.67 -1.89 21.72
C GLN A 305 -27.35 -0.73 20.99
N ASP A 306 -26.85 0.48 21.20
CA ASP A 306 -27.25 1.64 20.41
C ASP A 306 -26.83 1.42 18.93
N PRO A 307 -27.80 1.36 17.99
CA PRO A 307 -27.49 1.14 16.57
C PRO A 307 -26.50 2.14 15.96
N LEU A 308 -26.47 3.38 16.46
CA LEU A 308 -25.52 4.40 15.99
C LEU A 308 -24.09 4.09 16.45
N LEU A 309 -23.90 3.64 17.68
CA LEU A 309 -22.59 3.26 18.21
C LEU A 309 -22.08 1.96 17.59
N ALA A 310 -22.97 0.98 17.35
CA ALA A 310 -22.65 -0.23 16.61
C ALA A 310 -22.22 0.07 15.17
N ASN A 311 -22.93 0.96 14.47
CA ASN A 311 -22.55 1.41 13.12
C ASN A 311 -21.22 2.18 13.12
N TYR A 312 -20.99 3.05 14.11
CA TYR A 312 -19.70 3.73 14.28
C TYR A 312 -18.54 2.74 14.40
N ALA A 313 -18.71 1.69 15.20
CA ALA A 313 -17.69 0.65 15.37
C ALA A 313 -17.44 -0.15 14.08
N SER A 314 -18.47 -0.41 13.29
CA SER A 314 -18.37 -1.03 11.96
C SER A 314 -17.61 -0.15 10.97
N CYS A 315 -17.99 1.11 10.84
CA CYS A 315 -17.38 2.10 9.96
C CYS A 315 -15.90 2.38 10.30
N ALA A 316 -15.51 2.22 11.57
CA ALA A 316 -14.13 2.44 12.03
C ALA A 316 -13.08 1.57 11.32
N ARG A 317 -13.48 0.47 10.69
CA ARG A 317 -12.62 -0.48 9.97
C ARG A 317 -12.58 -0.24 8.45
N ALA A 318 -13.40 0.64 7.92
CA ALA A 318 -13.56 0.86 6.49
C ALA A 318 -12.84 2.13 6.02
N ASP A 319 -12.28 2.07 4.82
CA ASP A 319 -11.53 3.18 4.20
C ASP A 319 -12.34 3.90 3.10
N ASP A 320 -13.62 3.54 2.90
CA ASP A 320 -14.52 4.14 1.91
C ASP A 320 -15.11 5.49 2.38
N PHE A 321 -15.61 6.28 1.43
CA PHE A 321 -16.15 7.61 1.72
C PHE A 321 -17.31 7.60 2.71
N ASN A 322 -18.30 6.73 2.53
CA ASN A 322 -19.51 6.74 3.36
C ASN A 322 -19.19 6.46 4.82
N SER A 323 -18.36 5.44 5.07
CA SER A 323 -17.88 5.10 6.41
C SER A 323 -17.07 6.23 7.03
N GLN A 324 -16.18 6.85 6.24
CA GLN A 324 -15.37 7.97 6.69
C GLN A 324 -16.22 9.20 7.04
N ASN A 325 -17.23 9.50 6.22
CA ASN A 325 -18.14 10.63 6.46
C ASN A 325 -19.05 10.38 7.67
N PHE A 326 -19.59 9.18 7.82
CA PHE A 326 -20.42 8.81 8.98
C PHE A 326 -19.66 9.02 10.31
N ILE A 327 -18.42 8.52 10.40
CA ILE A 327 -17.58 8.72 11.60
C ILE A 327 -17.35 10.21 11.86
N TYR A 328 -17.05 10.97 10.81
CA TYR A 328 -16.80 12.41 10.93
C TYR A 328 -18.03 13.13 11.47
N GLU A 329 -19.21 12.94 10.90
CA GLU A 329 -20.44 13.59 11.30
C GLU A 329 -20.85 13.20 12.73
N HIS A 330 -20.78 11.90 13.04
CA HIS A 330 -21.15 11.40 14.36
C HIS A 330 -20.22 11.95 15.44
N LEU A 331 -18.91 11.85 15.25
CA LEU A 331 -17.93 12.35 16.21
C LEU A 331 -17.99 13.87 16.35
N THR A 332 -18.21 14.61 15.26
CA THR A 332 -18.40 16.06 15.29
C THR A 332 -19.59 16.43 16.18
N ARG A 333 -20.70 15.74 16.05
CA ARG A 333 -21.91 15.96 16.87
C ARG A 333 -21.66 15.70 18.36
N GLU A 334 -21.00 14.60 18.69
CA GLU A 334 -20.68 14.24 20.07
C GLU A 334 -19.70 15.25 20.71
N LEU A 335 -18.73 15.72 19.95
CA LEU A 335 -17.77 16.74 20.44
C LEU A 335 -18.45 18.10 20.64
N LEU A 336 -19.34 18.52 19.74
CA LEU A 336 -20.08 19.77 19.88
C LEU A 336 -21.04 19.74 21.09
N ALA A 337 -21.70 18.59 21.32
CA ALA A 337 -22.58 18.41 22.46
C ALA A 337 -21.85 18.44 23.82
N GLY A 338 -20.57 18.11 23.85
CA GLY A 338 -19.75 18.07 25.05
C GLY A 338 -19.01 19.37 25.38
N VAL A 339 -19.21 20.44 24.61
CA VAL A 339 -18.52 21.73 24.82
C VAL A 339 -19.52 22.87 24.83
N ASP A 340 -19.63 23.54 25.97
CA ASP A 340 -20.52 24.68 26.12
C ASP A 340 -20.07 25.88 25.26
N ASP A 341 -21.03 26.61 24.66
CA ASP A 341 -20.81 27.85 23.88
C ASP A 341 -19.86 27.74 22.67
N LEU A 342 -19.85 26.61 21.97
CA LEU A 342 -19.18 26.50 20.66
C LEU A 342 -20.08 26.97 19.49
N THR A 343 -21.32 27.35 19.80
CA THR A 343 -22.30 27.81 18.80
C THR A 343 -22.31 29.31 18.60
#